data_d8ef065337c7f0378626a1beecd1c1f5
#
_entry.id   d8ef065337c7f0378626a1beecd1c1f5
#
_cell.length_a   1.000
_cell.length_b   1.000
_cell.length_c   1.000
_cell.angle_alpha   90.00
_cell.angle_beta   90.00
_cell.angle_gamma   90.00
#
_symmetry.space_group_name_H-M   'P 1'
#
loop_
_entity.id
_entity.type
_entity.pdbx_description
1 polymer ?
#
loop_
_entity_poly.entity_id
_entity_poly.type
_entity_poly.pdbx_seq_one_letter_code
_entity_poly.pdbx_strand_id
1 'polypeptide(L)'
;LGDVYKRQGHEYMMRVVGLLAGMLVCMIIFYKNQRNRPYRRTFWDLFKEFNINSARTRWYIKLTFIVSSAMLIVSLMGLPRAMWIGIACMSVCLPFSKDVDKRIGNRALFNVVGCAIFAVMYIVLPESMYPYIGMIGGIGVGYSAGYAWQTAFNTFGALSIAAGLFGMPY
;
A
#
# COMPACT_ATOMS: atom_id res chain seq x y z
N LEU A 1 9.82 13.75 28.51
CA LEU A 1 8.46 13.33 28.07
C LEU A 1 7.77 14.44 27.26
N GLY A 2 7.82 15.72 27.66
CA GLY A 2 7.16 16.82 26.95
C GLY A 2 7.65 17.05 25.53
N ASP A 3 8.95 16.91 25.28
CA ASP A 3 9.54 17.14 23.94
C ASP A 3 9.22 15.99 22.96
N VAL A 4 9.08 14.75 23.48
CA VAL A 4 8.69 13.60 22.68
C VAL A 4 7.24 13.74 22.20
N TYR A 5 6.34 14.20 23.07
CA TYR A 5 4.93 14.45 22.71
C TYR A 5 4.78 15.62 21.72
N LYS A 6 5.53 16.69 21.86
CA LYS A 6 5.52 17.81 20.88
C LYS A 6 6.03 17.37 19.52
N ARG A 7 7.10 16.57 19.48
CA ARG A 7 7.67 16.05 18.22
C ARG A 7 6.69 15.10 17.52
N GLN A 8 6.05 14.20 18.28
CA GLN A 8 5.02 13.32 17.74
C GLN A 8 3.81 14.08 17.20
N GLY A 9 3.38 15.15 17.87
CA GLY A 9 2.28 15.98 17.40
C GLY A 9 2.59 16.68 16.07
N HIS A 10 3.77 17.24 15.91
CA HIS A 10 4.19 17.89 14.67
C HIS A 10 4.30 16.89 13.49
N GLU A 11 4.93 15.75 13.73
CA GLU A 11 5.04 14.69 12.71
C GLU A 11 3.66 14.12 12.33
N TYR A 12 2.75 13.99 13.29
CA TYR A 12 1.38 13.57 13.03
C TYR A 12 0.64 14.58 12.15
N MET A 13 0.74 15.86 12.46
CA MET A 13 0.14 16.93 11.66
C MET A 13 0.69 16.97 10.23
N MET A 14 1.99 16.82 10.06
CA MET A 14 2.62 16.76 8.74
C MET A 14 2.13 15.56 7.94
N ARG A 15 1.93 14.41 8.57
CA ARG A 15 1.34 13.22 7.91
C ARG A 15 -0.11 13.46 7.50
N VAL A 16 -0.92 14.05 8.38
CA VAL A 16 -2.32 14.38 8.07
C VAL A 16 -2.40 15.37 6.90
N VAL A 17 -1.59 16.43 6.93
CA VAL A 17 -1.53 17.43 5.84
C VAL A 17 -1.08 16.77 4.53
N GLY A 18 -0.06 15.91 4.57
CA GLY A 18 0.41 15.16 3.40
C GLY A 18 -0.67 14.24 2.82
N LEU A 19 -1.41 13.53 3.68
CA LEU A 19 -2.54 12.69 3.24
C LEU A 19 -3.66 13.52 2.61
N LEU A 20 -4.05 14.64 3.24
CA LEU A 20 -5.08 15.53 2.70
C LEU A 20 -4.66 16.13 1.36
N ALA A 21 -3.41 16.57 1.23
CA ALA A 21 -2.87 17.07 -0.03
C ALA A 21 -2.89 15.98 -1.12
N GLY A 22 -2.45 14.76 -0.80
CA GLY A 22 -2.51 13.61 -1.71
C GLY A 22 -3.95 13.26 -2.13
N MET A 23 -4.89 13.25 -1.18
CA MET A 23 -6.31 13.02 -1.48
C MET A 23 -6.87 14.11 -2.40
N LEU A 24 -6.52 15.37 -2.18
CA LEU A 24 -6.97 16.49 -3.01
C LEU A 24 -6.44 16.38 -4.45
N VAL A 25 -5.16 16.05 -4.61
CA VAL A 25 -4.57 15.80 -5.93
C VAL A 25 -5.25 14.63 -6.63
N CYS A 26 -5.46 13.50 -5.93
CA CYS A 26 -6.17 12.34 -6.48
C CYS A 26 -7.60 12.71 -6.89
N MET A 27 -8.31 13.50 -6.09
CA MET A 27 -9.66 13.96 -6.38
C MET A 27 -9.71 14.84 -7.63
N ILE A 28 -8.76 15.78 -7.79
CA ILE A 28 -8.66 16.62 -8.96
C ILE A 28 -8.39 15.79 -10.22
N ILE A 29 -7.42 14.86 -10.16
CA ILE A 29 -7.09 13.98 -11.29
C ILE A 29 -8.29 13.11 -11.65
N PHE A 30 -8.95 12.52 -10.64
CA PHE A 30 -10.15 11.71 -10.84
C PHE A 30 -11.26 12.54 -11.49
N TYR A 31 -11.57 13.72 -10.96
CA TYR A 31 -12.57 14.60 -11.51
C TYR A 31 -12.26 14.97 -12.97
N LYS A 32 -11.01 15.36 -13.25
CA LYS A 32 -10.58 15.74 -14.62
C LYS A 32 -10.73 14.59 -15.61
N ASN A 33 -10.36 13.37 -15.20
CA ASN A 33 -10.39 12.20 -16.08
C ASN A 33 -11.80 11.61 -16.24
N GLN A 34 -12.66 11.80 -15.26
CA GLN A 34 -13.96 11.11 -15.18
C GLN A 34 -15.17 12.04 -15.40
N ARG A 35 -14.98 13.37 -15.45
CA ARG A 35 -16.08 14.34 -15.54
C ARG A 35 -17.00 14.14 -16.75
N ASN A 36 -16.48 13.56 -17.84
CA ASN A 36 -17.23 13.32 -19.07
C ASN A 36 -17.90 11.93 -19.12
N ARG A 37 -17.75 11.12 -18.08
CA ARG A 37 -18.39 9.80 -18.01
C ARG A 37 -19.72 9.90 -17.28
N PRO A 38 -20.84 9.49 -17.88
CA PRO A 38 -22.15 9.50 -17.22
C PRO A 38 -22.17 8.40 -16.14
N TYR A 39 -21.92 8.78 -14.89
CA TYR A 39 -22.15 7.89 -13.77
C TYR A 39 -23.63 7.88 -13.44
N ARG A 40 -24.29 6.73 -13.64
CA ARG A 40 -25.70 6.52 -13.32
C ARG A 40 -25.94 6.03 -11.89
N ARG A 41 -24.85 5.78 -11.13
CA ARG A 41 -24.95 5.19 -9.79
C ARG A 41 -24.76 6.23 -8.72
N THR A 42 -25.66 6.25 -7.75
CA THR A 42 -25.58 7.07 -6.56
C THR A 42 -24.96 6.27 -5.39
N PHE A 43 -24.53 6.98 -4.35
CA PHE A 43 -23.99 6.36 -3.14
C PHE A 43 -24.98 5.36 -2.50
N TRP A 44 -26.27 5.66 -2.56
CA TRP A 44 -27.33 4.80 -2.02
C TRP A 44 -27.53 3.50 -2.80
N ASP A 45 -27.18 3.48 -4.06
CA ASP A 45 -27.26 2.28 -4.88
C ASP A 45 -26.23 1.21 -4.43
N LEU A 46 -25.14 1.62 -3.76
CA LEU A 46 -24.17 0.72 -3.15
C LEU A 46 -24.84 -0.18 -2.07
N PHE A 47 -25.72 0.39 -1.26
CA PHE A 47 -26.44 -0.35 -0.22
C PHE A 47 -27.55 -1.23 -0.81
N LYS A 48 -28.22 -0.77 -1.87
CA LYS A 48 -29.24 -1.56 -2.57
C LYS A 48 -28.66 -2.74 -3.34
N GLU A 49 -27.42 -2.63 -3.81
CA GLU A 49 -26.72 -3.73 -4.51
C GLU A 49 -26.19 -4.82 -3.57
N PHE A 50 -26.33 -4.67 -2.25
CA PHE A 50 -25.89 -5.67 -1.30
C PHE A 50 -26.75 -6.94 -1.42
N ASN A 51 -26.27 -7.90 -2.19
CA ASN A 51 -26.90 -9.20 -2.38
C ASN A 51 -25.86 -10.29 -2.13
N ILE A 52 -26.12 -11.14 -1.15
CA ILE A 52 -25.20 -12.23 -0.74
C ILE A 52 -24.89 -13.18 -1.91
N ASN A 53 -25.82 -13.33 -2.84
CA ASN A 53 -25.65 -14.18 -4.02
C ASN A 53 -24.81 -13.52 -5.12
N SER A 54 -24.55 -12.22 -5.05
CA SER A 54 -23.73 -11.54 -6.05
C SER A 54 -22.27 -11.95 -5.95
N ALA A 55 -21.60 -12.12 -7.10
CA ALA A 55 -20.18 -12.44 -7.16
C ALA A 55 -19.31 -11.40 -6.46
N ARG A 56 -19.73 -10.12 -6.52
CA ARG A 56 -19.06 -8.98 -5.86
C ARG A 56 -19.13 -9.09 -4.35
N THR A 57 -20.31 -9.32 -3.78
CA THR A 57 -20.50 -9.44 -2.33
C THR A 57 -19.73 -10.64 -1.78
N ARG A 58 -19.78 -11.77 -2.46
CA ARG A 58 -18.99 -12.96 -2.09
C ARG A 58 -17.49 -12.69 -2.11
N TRP A 59 -17.02 -11.92 -3.08
CA TRP A 59 -15.62 -11.52 -3.13
C TRP A 59 -15.26 -10.60 -1.94
N TYR A 60 -16.07 -9.60 -1.59
CA TYR A 60 -15.84 -8.75 -0.42
C TYR A 60 -15.79 -9.55 0.88
N ILE A 61 -16.71 -10.51 1.07
CA ILE A 61 -16.72 -11.37 2.26
C ILE A 61 -15.43 -12.19 2.34
N LYS A 62 -15.02 -12.82 1.22
CA LYS A 62 -13.76 -13.57 1.15
C LYS A 62 -12.56 -12.69 1.45
N LEU A 63 -12.48 -11.51 0.85
CA LEU A 63 -11.38 -10.57 1.08
C LEU A 63 -11.31 -10.15 2.54
N THR A 64 -12.44 -9.77 3.14
CA THR A 64 -12.51 -9.40 4.56
C THR A 64 -12.03 -10.55 5.44
N PHE A 65 -12.49 -11.77 5.19
CA PHE A 65 -12.08 -12.95 5.95
C PHE A 65 -10.57 -13.21 5.83
N ILE A 66 -10.01 -13.18 4.61
CA ILE A 66 -8.58 -13.41 4.36
C ILE A 66 -7.73 -12.35 5.07
N VAL A 67 -8.08 -11.07 4.90
CA VAL A 67 -7.31 -9.96 5.49
C VAL A 67 -7.38 -10.00 7.01
N SER A 68 -8.58 -10.18 7.57
CA SER A 68 -8.77 -10.23 9.02
C SER A 68 -8.07 -11.43 9.66
N SER A 69 -8.15 -12.61 9.04
CA SER A 69 -7.47 -13.82 9.52
C SER A 69 -5.96 -13.66 9.45
N ALA A 70 -5.43 -13.14 8.36
CA ALA A 70 -3.99 -12.92 8.21
C ALA A 70 -3.47 -11.90 9.24
N MET A 71 -4.18 -10.80 9.45
CA MET A 71 -3.81 -9.80 10.46
C MET A 71 -3.90 -10.36 11.88
N LEU A 72 -4.92 -11.17 12.18
CA LEU A 72 -5.08 -11.82 13.47
C LEU A 72 -3.92 -12.77 13.77
N ILE A 73 -3.58 -13.66 12.83
CA ILE A 73 -2.47 -14.61 12.98
C ILE A 73 -1.17 -13.87 13.28
N VAL A 74 -0.85 -12.83 12.51
CA VAL A 74 0.38 -12.05 12.68
C VAL A 74 0.40 -11.29 14.00
N SER A 75 -0.76 -10.77 14.41
CA SER A 75 -0.91 -10.12 15.72
C SER A 75 -0.71 -11.10 16.87
N LEU A 76 -1.26 -12.32 16.76
CA LEU A 76 -1.06 -13.39 17.77
C LEU A 76 0.39 -13.87 17.84
N MET A 77 1.11 -13.86 16.72
CA MET A 77 2.55 -14.15 16.66
C MET A 77 3.43 -13.02 17.23
N GLY A 78 2.84 -11.92 17.66
CA GLY A 78 3.57 -10.76 18.18
C GLY A 78 4.47 -10.06 17.15
N LEU A 79 4.25 -10.30 15.86
CA LEU A 79 5.06 -9.67 14.82
C LEU A 79 4.67 -8.19 14.67
N PRO A 80 5.65 -7.29 14.69
CA PRO A 80 5.38 -5.87 14.49
C PRO A 80 4.84 -5.62 13.08
N ARG A 81 3.98 -4.60 12.95
CA ARG A 81 3.53 -4.11 11.66
C ARG A 81 2.58 -5.05 10.88
N ALA A 82 1.66 -5.72 11.58
CA ALA A 82 0.64 -6.60 10.98
C ALA A 82 -0.13 -5.94 9.81
N MET A 83 -0.27 -4.61 9.81
CA MET A 83 -0.94 -3.85 8.76
C MET A 83 -0.32 -4.06 7.36
N TRP A 84 0.98 -4.29 7.25
CA TRP A 84 1.65 -4.55 5.97
C TRP A 84 1.18 -5.84 5.32
N ILE A 85 0.85 -6.83 6.13
CA ILE A 85 0.30 -8.10 5.64
C ILE A 85 -1.11 -7.90 5.11
N GLY A 86 -1.93 -7.09 5.78
CA GLY A 86 -3.25 -6.71 5.27
C GLY A 86 -3.17 -6.06 3.88
N ILE A 87 -2.27 -5.09 3.70
CA ILE A 87 -2.03 -4.44 2.40
C ILE A 87 -1.56 -5.46 1.35
N ALA A 88 -0.67 -6.38 1.74
CA ALA A 88 -0.21 -7.45 0.85
C ALA A 88 -1.36 -8.35 0.39
N CYS A 89 -2.19 -8.82 1.31
CA CYS A 89 -3.37 -9.64 0.99
C CYS A 89 -4.33 -8.91 0.05
N MET A 90 -4.65 -7.64 0.33
CA MET A 90 -5.52 -6.84 -0.55
C MET A 90 -4.97 -6.71 -1.96
N SER A 91 -3.66 -6.55 -2.14
CA SER A 91 -3.05 -6.38 -3.46
C SER A 91 -3.03 -7.66 -4.29
N VAL A 92 -3.09 -8.83 -3.65
CA VAL A 92 -3.13 -10.14 -4.32
C VAL A 92 -4.56 -10.55 -4.64
N CYS A 93 -5.49 -10.31 -3.71
CA CYS A 93 -6.89 -10.73 -3.81
C CYS A 93 -7.74 -9.75 -4.63
N LEU A 94 -7.40 -9.54 -5.91
CA LEU A 94 -8.21 -8.69 -6.79
C LEU A 94 -9.55 -9.33 -7.15
N PRO A 95 -10.61 -8.50 -7.36
CA PRO A 95 -11.90 -9.01 -7.80
C PRO A 95 -11.78 -9.65 -9.18
N PHE A 96 -12.38 -10.83 -9.32
CA PHE A 96 -12.47 -11.56 -10.60
C PHE A 96 -11.15 -11.98 -11.25
N SER A 97 -10.02 -11.93 -10.53
CA SER A 97 -8.74 -12.39 -11.03
C SER A 97 -8.67 -13.91 -11.01
N LYS A 98 -8.40 -14.51 -12.18
CA LYS A 98 -8.09 -15.93 -12.31
C LYS A 98 -6.61 -16.23 -12.01
N ASP A 99 -5.79 -15.20 -11.89
CA ASP A 99 -4.33 -15.31 -11.80
C ASP A 99 -3.79 -15.07 -10.37
N VAL A 100 -4.55 -15.45 -9.34
CA VAL A 100 -4.14 -15.23 -7.94
C VAL A 100 -2.81 -15.91 -7.65
N ASP A 101 -2.65 -17.18 -8.07
CA ASP A 101 -1.42 -17.94 -7.84
C ASP A 101 -0.20 -17.30 -8.49
N LYS A 102 -0.35 -16.83 -9.73
CA LYS A 102 0.71 -16.08 -10.43
C LYS A 102 1.06 -14.77 -9.72
N ARG A 103 0.06 -14.09 -9.14
CA ARG A 103 0.28 -12.87 -8.36
C ARG A 103 1.00 -13.16 -7.04
N ILE A 104 0.66 -14.26 -6.37
CA ILE A 104 1.36 -14.70 -5.15
C ILE A 104 2.83 -14.96 -5.49
N GLY A 105 3.10 -15.76 -6.50
CA GLY A 105 4.47 -16.07 -6.93
C GLY A 105 5.27 -14.81 -7.34
N ASN A 106 4.67 -13.95 -8.16
CA ASN A 106 5.30 -12.68 -8.53
C ASN A 106 5.55 -11.79 -7.32
N ARG A 107 4.61 -11.72 -6.38
CA ARG A 107 4.81 -10.91 -5.18
C ARG A 107 5.94 -11.45 -4.31
N ALA A 108 6.01 -12.77 -4.09
CA ALA A 108 7.08 -13.38 -3.32
C ALA A 108 8.45 -13.10 -3.95
N LEU A 109 8.60 -13.37 -5.25
CA LEU A 109 9.85 -13.17 -5.97
C LEU A 109 10.26 -11.69 -6.01
N PHE A 110 9.35 -10.81 -6.43
CA PHE A 110 9.67 -9.40 -6.62
C PHE A 110 9.75 -8.61 -5.31
N ASN A 111 9.22 -9.12 -4.20
CA ASN A 111 9.55 -8.59 -2.87
C ASN A 111 11.04 -8.82 -2.56
N VAL A 112 11.58 -10.02 -2.85
CA VAL A 112 13.01 -10.30 -2.67
C VAL A 112 13.86 -9.40 -3.56
N VAL A 113 13.46 -9.21 -4.81
CA VAL A 113 14.12 -8.28 -5.74
C VAL A 113 14.08 -6.84 -5.19
N GLY A 114 12.94 -6.38 -4.69
CA GLY A 114 12.80 -5.06 -4.08
C GLY A 114 13.69 -4.88 -2.84
N CYS A 115 13.78 -5.91 -1.98
CA CYS A 115 14.70 -5.91 -0.84
C CYS A 115 16.16 -5.83 -1.28
N ALA A 116 16.56 -6.59 -2.31
CA ALA A 116 17.91 -6.58 -2.85
C ALA A 116 18.27 -5.20 -3.43
N ILE A 117 17.37 -4.60 -4.22
CA ILE A 117 17.56 -3.25 -4.76
C ILE A 117 17.72 -2.24 -3.61
N PHE A 118 16.86 -2.31 -2.59
CA PHE A 118 16.96 -1.43 -1.43
C PHE A 118 18.31 -1.58 -0.73
N ALA A 119 18.76 -2.81 -0.47
CA ALA A 119 20.03 -3.07 0.20
C ALA A 119 21.21 -2.49 -0.59
N VAL A 120 21.25 -2.71 -1.90
CA VAL A 120 22.29 -2.15 -2.77
C VAL A 120 22.27 -0.62 -2.74
N MET A 121 21.11 0.00 -2.90
CA MET A 121 20.97 1.46 -2.87
C MET A 121 21.39 2.03 -1.52
N TYR A 122 21.04 1.36 -0.43
CA TYR A 122 21.37 1.80 0.91
C TYR A 122 22.88 1.73 1.21
N ILE A 123 23.59 0.75 0.64
CA ILE A 123 25.05 0.60 0.79
C ILE A 123 25.82 1.59 -0.11
N VAL A 124 25.33 1.83 -1.33
CA VAL A 124 26.05 2.60 -2.35
C VAL A 124 25.81 4.11 -2.21
N LEU A 125 24.59 4.51 -1.80
CA LEU A 125 24.22 5.91 -1.74
C LEU A 125 24.65 6.56 -0.41
N PRO A 126 25.08 7.82 -0.43
CA PRO A 126 25.32 8.58 0.80
C PRO A 126 24.03 8.86 1.57
N GLU A 127 24.13 8.99 2.88
CA GLU A 127 22.97 9.21 3.78
C GLU A 127 22.07 10.38 3.37
N SER A 128 22.64 11.42 2.79
CA SER A 128 21.90 12.59 2.29
C SER A 128 20.88 12.23 1.18
N MET A 129 21.06 11.10 0.51
CA MET A 129 20.18 10.63 -0.57
C MET A 129 19.10 9.67 -0.12
N TYR A 130 19.11 9.16 1.09
CA TYR A 130 18.13 8.19 1.58
C TYR A 130 16.67 8.66 1.48
N PRO A 131 16.29 9.92 1.72
CA PRO A 131 14.92 10.38 1.55
C PRO A 131 14.40 10.23 0.11
N TYR A 132 15.30 10.33 -0.88
CA TYR A 132 14.93 10.21 -2.29
C TYR A 132 14.64 8.78 -2.73
N ILE A 133 15.17 7.77 -2.02
CA ILE A 133 14.92 6.36 -2.32
C ILE A 133 13.41 6.07 -2.27
N GLY A 134 12.73 6.55 -1.23
CA GLY A 134 11.28 6.38 -1.10
C GLY A 134 10.49 7.05 -2.24
N MET A 135 10.94 8.22 -2.67
CA MET A 135 10.34 8.95 -3.80
C MET A 135 10.49 8.16 -5.12
N ILE A 136 11.69 7.63 -5.40
CA ILE A 136 11.95 6.79 -6.57
C ILE A 136 11.05 5.55 -6.54
N GLY A 137 10.88 4.93 -5.35
CA GLY A 137 9.95 3.81 -5.18
C GLY A 137 8.52 4.17 -5.55
N GLY A 138 8.02 5.29 -5.04
CA GLY A 138 6.67 5.77 -5.36
C GLY A 138 6.46 6.07 -6.85
N ILE A 139 7.43 6.74 -7.48
CA ILE A 139 7.41 7.03 -8.93
C ILE A 139 7.46 5.71 -9.71
N GLY A 140 8.34 4.78 -9.33
CA GLY A 140 8.47 3.47 -9.97
C GLY A 140 7.18 2.66 -9.93
N VAL A 141 6.43 2.68 -8.82
CA VAL A 141 5.10 2.06 -8.73
C VAL A 141 4.14 2.67 -9.74
N GLY A 142 4.12 4.01 -9.86
CA GLY A 142 3.20 4.71 -10.77
C GLY A 142 3.47 4.44 -12.26
N TYR A 143 4.73 4.30 -12.64
CA TYR A 143 5.13 4.07 -14.04
C TYR A 143 5.29 2.60 -14.41
N SER A 144 5.25 1.68 -13.45
CA SER A 144 5.40 0.25 -13.73
C SER A 144 4.20 -0.32 -14.46
N ALA A 145 4.40 -0.84 -15.66
CA ALA A 145 3.36 -1.46 -16.46
C ALA A 145 2.90 -2.83 -15.95
N GLY A 146 3.75 -3.53 -15.21
CA GLY A 146 3.50 -4.90 -14.73
C GLY A 146 3.44 -5.01 -13.21
N TYR A 147 2.52 -5.85 -12.71
CA TYR A 147 2.34 -6.11 -11.27
C TYR A 147 3.64 -6.54 -10.55
N ALA A 148 4.47 -7.31 -11.22
CA ALA A 148 5.74 -7.79 -10.70
C ALA A 148 6.67 -6.62 -10.32
N TRP A 149 6.92 -5.70 -11.24
CA TRP A 149 7.74 -4.52 -11.00
C TRP A 149 7.11 -3.53 -10.03
N GLN A 150 5.78 -3.35 -10.10
CA GLN A 150 5.06 -2.58 -9.07
C GLN A 150 5.34 -3.12 -7.68
N THR A 151 5.38 -4.45 -7.52
CA THR A 151 5.69 -5.08 -6.23
C THR A 151 7.13 -4.78 -5.79
N ALA A 152 8.11 -4.87 -6.68
CA ALA A 152 9.50 -4.54 -6.35
C ALA A 152 9.65 -3.08 -5.89
N PHE A 153 9.13 -2.13 -6.67
CA PHE A 153 9.17 -0.71 -6.32
C PHE A 153 8.40 -0.38 -5.05
N ASN A 154 7.25 -1.00 -4.84
CA ASN A 154 6.47 -0.82 -3.61
C ASN A 154 7.24 -1.33 -2.38
N THR A 155 7.91 -2.47 -2.50
CA THR A 155 8.68 -3.07 -1.41
C THR A 155 9.88 -2.19 -1.05
N PHE A 156 10.68 -1.80 -2.02
CA PHE A 156 11.84 -0.98 -1.72
C PHE A 156 11.45 0.43 -1.25
N GLY A 157 10.39 1.02 -1.78
CA GLY A 157 9.84 2.28 -1.29
C GLY A 157 9.34 2.17 0.15
N ALA A 158 8.65 1.07 0.49
CA ALA A 158 8.18 0.79 1.83
C ALA A 158 9.34 0.60 2.83
N LEU A 159 10.40 -0.10 2.44
CA LEU A 159 11.61 -0.28 3.26
C LEU A 159 12.31 1.05 3.51
N SER A 160 12.41 1.91 2.49
CA SER A 160 12.99 3.26 2.65
C SER A 160 12.22 4.09 3.67
N ILE A 161 10.88 4.08 3.60
CA ILE A 161 10.03 4.78 4.58
C ILE A 161 10.22 4.17 5.97
N ALA A 162 10.26 2.85 6.08
CA ALA A 162 10.45 2.15 7.35
C ALA A 162 11.82 2.48 7.96
N ALA A 163 12.89 2.48 7.17
CA ALA A 163 14.22 2.86 7.61
C ALA A 163 14.27 4.31 8.13
N GLY A 164 13.61 5.24 7.44
CA GLY A 164 13.52 6.64 7.87
C GLY A 164 12.71 6.86 9.15
N LEU A 165 11.68 6.02 9.40
CA LEU A 165 10.81 6.18 10.58
C LEU A 165 11.36 5.48 11.84
N PHE A 166 12.01 4.35 11.68
CA PHE A 166 12.36 3.46 12.78
C PHE A 166 13.87 3.27 12.97
N GLY A 167 14.66 3.88 12.12
CA GLY A 167 16.10 3.55 12.00
C GLY A 167 16.28 2.18 11.33
N MET A 168 17.50 1.91 10.83
CA MET A 168 17.84 0.57 10.37
C MET A 168 18.09 -0.32 11.58
N PRO A 169 17.49 -1.52 11.66
CA PRO A 169 17.99 -2.54 12.57
C PRO A 169 19.37 -2.95 12.07
N TYR A 170 20.36 -2.73 12.89
CA TYR A 170 21.71 -3.25 12.69
C TYR A 170 21.70 -4.77 12.83
#